data_b75b7318aeef2b5e8e1204015c5e0e30
#
_entry.id   b75b7318aeef2b5e8e1204015c5e0e30
#
_cell.length_a   1.000
_cell.length_b   1.000
_cell.length_c   1.000
_cell.angle_alpha   90.00
_cell.angle_beta   90.00
_cell.angle_gamma   90.00
#
_symmetry.space_group_name_H-M   'P 1'
#
loop_
_entity.id
_entity.type
_entity.pdbx_description
1 polymer ?
#
loop_
_entity_poly.entity_id
_entity_poly.type
_entity_poly.pdbx_seq_one_letter_code
_entity_poly.pdbx_strand_id
1 'polypeptide(L)'
;TVMVSDDARDMLASSLILNLNEPCKLEDTSWIHPVKYCGVWWEMIVGKSSWNYTDEYPSVKLDEMDWSKAKPNGRHAANTEHVKKYIDFAAANGLQQVLIEGWNVGWEDWANMWKWDVFDFVTPYPDFDIKALNDYAHSKGVKLMMHHETSSSVINYERHLNEAFNL
;
A
#
# COMPACT_ATOMS: atom_id res chain seq x y z
N THR A 1 3.08 -22.72 -11.19
CA THR A 1 4.35 -23.33 -11.60
C THR A 1 5.05 -23.93 -10.39
N VAL A 2 5.59 -25.13 -10.53
CA VAL A 2 6.39 -25.80 -9.49
C VAL A 2 7.78 -26.05 -10.06
N MET A 3 8.82 -25.63 -9.33
CA MET A 3 10.20 -25.93 -9.68
C MET A 3 10.74 -26.99 -8.72
N VAL A 4 11.39 -28.00 -9.24
CA VAL A 4 11.96 -29.12 -8.47
C VAL A 4 13.43 -29.29 -8.89
N SER A 5 14.30 -29.49 -7.90
CA SER A 5 15.70 -29.80 -8.09
C SER A 5 16.17 -30.79 -7.03
N ASP A 6 17.15 -31.62 -7.36
CA ASP A 6 17.79 -32.54 -6.43
C ASP A 6 18.77 -31.85 -5.47
N ASP A 7 19.20 -30.62 -5.80
CA ASP A 7 20.10 -29.80 -4.97
C ASP A 7 19.48 -28.40 -4.72
N ALA A 8 19.40 -28.01 -3.44
CA ALA A 8 18.87 -26.71 -3.05
C ALA A 8 19.66 -25.51 -3.64
N ARG A 9 20.95 -25.71 -3.94
CA ARG A 9 21.79 -24.67 -4.56
C ARG A 9 21.35 -24.38 -5.99
N ASP A 10 20.85 -25.36 -6.72
CA ASP A 10 20.34 -25.18 -8.06
C ASP A 10 19.09 -24.28 -8.07
N MET A 11 18.25 -24.39 -7.04
CA MET A 11 17.09 -23.51 -6.89
C MET A 11 17.50 -22.04 -6.72
N LEU A 12 18.56 -21.78 -5.95
CA LEU A 12 19.09 -20.43 -5.75
C LEU A 12 19.77 -19.87 -7.00
N ALA A 13 20.45 -20.73 -7.77
CA ALA A 13 21.18 -20.33 -8.97
C ALA A 13 20.29 -20.29 -10.23
N SER A 14 19.07 -20.82 -10.14
CA SER A 14 18.18 -20.96 -11.30
C SER A 14 17.69 -19.61 -11.83
N SER A 15 17.87 -19.39 -13.12
CA SER A 15 17.23 -18.30 -13.88
C SER A 15 15.95 -18.74 -14.60
N LEU A 16 15.44 -19.93 -14.29
CA LEU A 16 14.28 -20.52 -14.98
C LEU A 16 13.06 -19.62 -14.95
N ILE A 17 12.80 -18.94 -13.81
CA ILE A 17 11.67 -18.03 -13.66
C ILE A 17 11.70 -16.88 -14.69
N LEU A 18 12.88 -16.42 -15.06
CA LEU A 18 13.05 -15.36 -16.06
C LEU A 18 12.71 -15.85 -17.48
N ASN A 19 12.81 -17.16 -17.71
CA ASN A 19 12.59 -17.77 -19.02
C ASN A 19 11.16 -18.31 -19.21
N LEU A 20 10.31 -18.23 -18.17
CA LEU A 20 8.92 -18.71 -18.23
C LEU A 20 7.93 -17.64 -18.66
N ASN A 21 8.33 -16.39 -18.66
CA ASN A 21 7.50 -15.27 -19.05
C ASN A 21 7.69 -14.88 -20.51
N GLU A 22 6.66 -14.29 -21.10
CA GLU A 22 6.80 -13.61 -22.37
C GLU A 22 7.87 -12.50 -22.27
N PRO A 23 8.53 -12.16 -23.37
CA PRO A 23 9.45 -11.02 -23.40
C PRO A 23 8.81 -9.73 -22.87
N CYS A 24 9.62 -8.88 -22.25
CA CYS A 24 9.17 -7.58 -21.79
C CYS A 24 8.57 -6.77 -22.94
N LYS A 25 7.36 -6.23 -22.74
CA LYS A 25 6.65 -5.42 -23.74
C LYS A 25 6.84 -3.92 -23.53
N LEU A 26 7.56 -3.52 -22.49
CA LEU A 26 7.87 -2.12 -22.23
C LEU A 26 9.02 -1.67 -23.14
N GLU A 27 8.85 -0.55 -23.82
CA GLU A 27 9.87 0.05 -24.68
C GLU A 27 11.01 0.66 -23.88
N ASP A 28 10.70 1.27 -22.73
CA ASP A 28 11.68 1.85 -21.81
C ASP A 28 11.52 1.25 -20.40
N THR A 29 12.59 0.68 -19.91
CA THR A 29 12.69 0.12 -18.54
C THR A 29 13.73 0.85 -17.68
N SER A 30 14.28 1.96 -18.15
CA SER A 30 15.34 2.71 -17.47
C SER A 30 14.89 3.26 -16.10
N TRP A 31 13.60 3.46 -15.89
CA TRP A 31 13.01 3.90 -14.63
C TRP A 31 12.97 2.81 -13.55
N ILE A 32 13.14 1.53 -13.92
CA ILE A 32 13.15 0.40 -12.99
C ILE A 32 14.54 0.27 -12.39
N HIS A 33 14.68 0.66 -11.14
CA HIS A 33 15.93 0.53 -10.39
C HIS A 33 15.64 0.31 -8.90
N PRO A 34 16.57 -0.35 -8.15
CA PRO A 34 16.44 -0.50 -6.72
C PRO A 34 16.38 0.86 -6.02
N VAL A 35 15.48 0.99 -5.05
CA VAL A 35 15.32 2.22 -4.26
C VAL A 35 15.39 1.91 -2.77
N LYS A 36 15.78 2.91 -1.97
CA LYS A 36 15.67 2.88 -0.52
C LYS A 36 14.40 3.63 -0.12
N TYR A 37 13.64 3.07 0.80
CA TYR A 37 12.42 3.69 1.29
C TYR A 37 12.28 3.54 2.81
N CYS A 38 11.45 4.36 3.41
CA CYS A 38 10.86 4.14 4.74
C CYS A 38 9.35 3.97 4.60
N GLY A 39 8.68 3.49 5.63
CA GLY A 39 7.26 3.17 5.50
C GLY A 39 6.43 3.48 6.74
N VAL A 40 5.21 3.95 6.49
CA VAL A 40 4.15 4.09 7.48
C VAL A 40 3.48 2.72 7.62
N TRP A 41 3.98 1.86 8.50
CA TRP A 41 3.44 0.52 8.76
C TRP A 41 3.99 -0.11 10.04
N TRP A 42 5.27 0.09 10.37
CA TRP A 42 5.91 -0.58 11.52
C TRP A 42 5.31 -0.16 12.86
N GLU A 43 4.93 1.09 12.99
CA GLU A 43 4.29 1.60 14.21
C GLU A 43 2.92 0.94 14.49
N MET A 44 2.21 0.51 13.43
CA MET A 44 0.97 -0.25 13.56
C MET A 44 1.26 -1.68 14.03
N ILE A 45 2.28 -2.33 13.49
CA ILE A 45 2.71 -3.68 13.91
C ILE A 45 3.05 -3.71 15.41
N VAL A 46 3.69 -2.67 15.92
CA VAL A 46 4.04 -2.59 17.36
C VAL A 46 2.95 -1.93 18.23
N GLY A 47 1.76 -1.69 17.68
CA GLY A 47 0.58 -1.21 18.39
C GLY A 47 0.63 0.24 18.85
N LYS A 48 1.52 1.06 18.29
CA LYS A 48 1.60 2.50 18.60
C LYS A 48 0.55 3.33 17.87
N SER A 49 0.11 2.86 16.71
CA SER A 49 -0.91 3.47 15.87
C SER A 49 -1.78 2.39 15.24
N SER A 50 -2.74 2.77 14.39
CA SER A 50 -3.65 1.86 13.72
C SER A 50 -3.65 2.05 12.21
N TRP A 51 -3.97 0.97 11.47
CA TRP A 51 -4.28 1.05 10.03
C TRP A 51 -5.65 1.67 9.79
N ASN A 52 -6.63 1.37 10.68
CA ASN A 52 -8.00 1.83 10.57
C ASN A 52 -8.18 3.27 11.05
N TYR A 53 -9.10 3.97 10.42
CA TYR A 53 -9.45 5.35 10.74
C TYR A 53 -10.42 5.45 11.91
N THR A 54 -11.36 4.49 12.02
CA THR A 54 -12.43 4.51 13.02
C THR A 54 -12.56 3.18 13.74
N ASP A 55 -13.09 3.19 14.95
CA ASP A 55 -13.47 1.99 15.71
C ASP A 55 -15.00 1.72 15.64
N GLU A 56 -15.74 2.51 14.85
CA GLU A 56 -17.21 2.39 14.75
C GLU A 56 -17.67 1.29 13.78
N TYR A 57 -16.80 0.78 12.92
CA TYR A 57 -17.12 -0.18 11.88
C TYR A 57 -16.45 -1.54 12.13
N PRO A 58 -16.97 -2.38 13.05
CA PRO A 58 -16.37 -3.69 13.36
C PRO A 58 -16.54 -4.71 12.22
N SER A 59 -17.37 -4.41 11.23
CA SER A 59 -17.55 -5.19 10.01
C SER A 59 -17.78 -4.24 8.84
N VAL A 60 -16.94 -4.37 7.81
CA VAL A 60 -16.98 -3.47 6.64
C VAL A 60 -17.95 -3.98 5.60
N LYS A 61 -18.81 -3.07 5.14
CA LYS A 61 -19.65 -3.19 3.94
C LYS A 61 -19.57 -1.88 3.19
N LEU A 62 -18.75 -1.85 2.17
CA LEU A 62 -18.36 -0.62 1.46
C LEU A 62 -19.56 0.23 1.00
N ASP A 63 -20.61 -0.42 0.48
CA ASP A 63 -21.81 0.28 -0.04
C ASP A 63 -22.72 0.86 1.06
N GLU A 64 -22.54 0.44 2.32
CA GLU A 64 -23.38 0.85 3.44
C GLU A 64 -22.69 1.87 4.36
N MET A 65 -21.39 2.11 4.17
CA MET A 65 -20.56 2.89 5.10
C MET A 65 -20.09 4.21 4.53
N ASP A 66 -20.04 5.21 5.39
CA ASP A 66 -19.60 6.56 5.06
C ASP A 66 -18.55 7.04 6.07
N TRP A 67 -17.27 6.82 5.74
CA TRP A 67 -16.16 7.21 6.60
C TRP A 67 -16.06 8.71 6.84
N SER A 68 -16.63 9.54 5.96
CA SER A 68 -16.67 11.00 6.17
C SER A 68 -17.52 11.41 7.38
N LYS A 69 -18.43 10.53 7.81
CA LYS A 69 -19.30 10.72 8.98
C LYS A 69 -18.84 9.95 10.21
N ALA A 70 -17.92 9.02 10.04
CA ALA A 70 -17.40 8.22 11.14
C ALA A 70 -16.47 9.04 12.04
N LYS A 71 -16.50 8.74 13.33
CA LYS A 71 -15.60 9.38 14.29
C LYS A 71 -14.19 8.81 14.17
N PRO A 72 -13.17 9.65 13.91
CA PRO A 72 -11.79 9.17 13.89
C PRO A 72 -11.37 8.63 15.26
N ASN A 73 -10.62 7.52 15.27
CA ASN A 73 -10.11 6.92 16.51
C ASN A 73 -8.91 7.68 17.12
N GLY A 74 -8.35 8.63 16.39
CA GLY A 74 -7.20 9.44 16.82
C GLY A 74 -5.85 8.69 16.80
N ARG A 75 -5.80 7.48 16.26
CA ARG A 75 -4.60 6.64 16.18
C ARG A 75 -4.19 6.27 14.76
N HIS A 76 -4.99 6.68 13.76
CA HIS A 76 -4.74 6.37 12.36
C HIS A 76 -3.38 6.93 11.91
N ALA A 77 -2.48 6.04 11.48
CA ALA A 77 -1.10 6.41 11.13
C ALA A 77 -1.00 7.07 9.75
N ALA A 78 -1.75 6.58 8.77
CA ALA A 78 -1.70 7.08 7.39
C ALA A 78 -2.51 8.36 7.22
N ASN A 79 -2.36 9.34 8.11
CA ASN A 79 -2.94 10.65 7.94
C ASN A 79 -1.96 11.65 7.29
N THR A 80 -2.50 12.67 6.65
CA THR A 80 -1.73 13.66 5.87
C THR A 80 -0.57 14.27 6.64
N GLU A 81 -0.81 14.70 7.88
CA GLU A 81 0.23 15.37 8.68
C GLU A 81 1.33 14.41 9.14
N HIS A 82 0.98 13.18 9.42
CA HIS A 82 1.95 12.17 9.84
C HIS A 82 2.81 11.71 8.66
N VAL A 83 2.20 11.47 7.51
CA VAL A 83 2.92 11.08 6.27
C VAL A 83 3.90 12.15 5.83
N LYS A 84 3.57 13.44 5.96
CA LYS A 84 4.53 14.53 5.69
C LYS A 84 5.82 14.41 6.49
N LYS A 85 5.74 13.96 7.76
CA LYS A 85 6.93 13.74 8.59
C LYS A 85 7.82 12.63 8.04
N TYR A 86 7.23 11.56 7.50
CA TYR A 86 7.96 10.50 6.81
C TYR A 86 8.61 10.98 5.52
N ILE A 87 7.91 11.84 4.76
CA ILE A 87 8.46 12.46 3.54
C ILE A 87 9.67 13.35 3.90
N ASP A 88 9.55 14.18 4.94
CA ASP A 88 10.67 15.03 5.40
C ASP A 88 11.85 14.17 5.88
N PHE A 89 11.58 13.09 6.62
CA PHE A 89 12.62 12.16 7.05
C PHE A 89 13.30 11.48 5.86
N ALA A 90 12.53 11.01 4.88
CA ALA A 90 13.06 10.39 3.66
C ALA A 90 13.98 11.37 2.90
N ALA A 91 13.51 12.59 2.66
CA ALA A 91 14.28 13.63 1.99
C ALA A 91 15.59 13.96 2.72
N ALA A 92 15.52 14.11 4.05
CA ALA A 92 16.70 14.46 4.86
C ALA A 92 17.74 13.32 4.93
N ASN A 93 17.33 12.06 4.69
CA ASN A 93 18.21 10.89 4.81
C ASN A 93 18.53 10.21 3.46
N GLY A 94 18.23 10.86 2.34
CA GLY A 94 18.53 10.34 1.00
C GLY A 94 17.76 9.07 0.64
N LEU A 95 16.54 8.89 1.19
CA LEU A 95 15.61 7.86 0.79
C LEU A 95 14.75 8.37 -0.37
N GLN A 96 14.50 7.52 -1.35
CA GLN A 96 13.82 7.92 -2.57
C GLN A 96 12.30 7.83 -2.48
N GLN A 97 11.79 6.99 -1.57
CA GLN A 97 10.35 6.70 -1.49
C GLN A 97 9.85 6.57 -0.05
N VAL A 98 8.54 6.77 0.11
CA VAL A 98 7.79 6.48 1.34
C VAL A 98 6.69 5.49 0.99
N LEU A 99 6.72 4.29 1.62
CA LEU A 99 5.63 3.32 1.56
C LEU A 99 4.53 3.73 2.54
N ILE A 100 3.27 3.60 2.14
CA ILE A 100 2.13 3.95 2.99
C ILE A 100 1.14 2.78 2.99
N GLU A 101 0.98 2.14 4.15
CA GLU A 101 -0.13 1.24 4.45
C GLU A 101 -1.23 1.99 5.19
N GLY A 102 -2.48 1.54 5.05
CA GLY A 102 -3.60 2.13 5.79
C GLY A 102 -4.18 3.39 5.16
N TRP A 103 -3.81 3.75 3.95
CA TRP A 103 -4.26 4.99 3.30
C TRP A 103 -5.71 4.93 2.80
N ASN A 104 -6.19 3.76 2.40
CA ASN A 104 -7.49 3.50 1.79
C ASN A 104 -8.47 2.88 2.78
N VAL A 105 -9.77 3.01 2.54
CA VAL A 105 -10.82 2.49 3.42
C VAL A 105 -10.88 0.96 3.42
N GLY A 106 -11.26 0.38 4.56
CA GLY A 106 -11.47 -1.06 4.75
C GLY A 106 -10.65 -1.72 5.86
N TRP A 107 -9.62 -1.06 6.38
CA TRP A 107 -8.73 -1.63 7.39
C TRP A 107 -9.38 -1.90 8.75
N GLU A 108 -10.61 -1.47 8.95
CA GLU A 108 -11.39 -1.75 10.15
C GLU A 108 -11.68 -3.27 10.32
N ASP A 109 -11.72 -4.02 9.23
CA ASP A 109 -12.23 -5.39 9.22
C ASP A 109 -11.34 -6.36 8.42
N TRP A 110 -10.03 -6.12 8.33
CA TRP A 110 -9.14 -6.93 7.52
C TRP A 110 -8.48 -8.07 8.29
N ALA A 111 -8.18 -7.86 9.57
CA ALA A 111 -7.36 -8.77 10.34
C ALA A 111 -8.11 -10.07 10.70
N ASN A 112 -7.48 -11.22 10.43
CA ASN A 112 -7.96 -12.56 10.78
C ASN A 112 -9.30 -12.98 10.13
N MET A 113 -9.75 -12.29 9.10
CA MET A 113 -11.00 -12.57 8.41
C MET A 113 -10.74 -12.83 6.93
N TRP A 114 -11.15 -13.99 6.44
CA TRP A 114 -11.16 -14.31 5.02
C TRP A 114 -12.40 -13.70 4.38
N LYS A 115 -12.27 -12.49 3.85
CA LYS A 115 -13.33 -11.78 3.15
C LYS A 115 -12.91 -11.50 1.70
N TRP A 116 -13.84 -11.07 0.88
CA TRP A 116 -13.62 -10.91 -0.56
C TRP A 116 -13.63 -9.45 -1.03
N ASP A 117 -14.16 -8.54 -0.19
CA ASP A 117 -14.61 -7.23 -0.60
C ASP A 117 -14.49 -6.14 0.50
N VAL A 118 -13.48 -6.27 1.38
CA VAL A 118 -13.30 -5.35 2.51
C VAL A 118 -12.66 -4.04 2.09
N PHE A 119 -11.66 -4.08 1.20
CA PHE A 119 -10.94 -2.87 0.79
C PHE A 119 -11.52 -2.23 -0.46
N ASP A 120 -11.58 -0.90 -0.44
CA ASP A 120 -11.67 -0.07 -1.63
C ASP A 120 -10.28 0.48 -1.96
N PHE A 121 -9.77 0.20 -3.17
CA PHE A 121 -8.42 0.58 -3.60
C PHE A 121 -8.34 1.95 -4.29
N VAL A 122 -9.43 2.72 -4.25
CA VAL A 122 -9.55 4.04 -4.89
C VAL A 122 -9.86 5.12 -3.86
N THR A 123 -10.62 4.78 -2.81
CA THR A 123 -11.11 5.75 -1.82
C THR A 123 -10.15 5.88 -0.64
N PRO A 124 -9.49 7.02 -0.45
CA PRO A 124 -8.67 7.29 0.73
C PRO A 124 -9.55 7.53 1.96
N TYR A 125 -8.96 7.38 3.14
CA TYR A 125 -9.58 7.86 4.38
C TYR A 125 -9.72 9.38 4.39
N PRO A 126 -10.68 9.93 5.16
CA PRO A 126 -10.98 11.37 5.17
C PRO A 126 -9.81 12.28 5.60
N ASP A 127 -8.85 11.73 6.35
CA ASP A 127 -7.67 12.43 6.84
C ASP A 127 -6.42 12.24 5.95
N PHE A 128 -6.57 11.55 4.80
CA PHE A 128 -5.48 11.28 3.86
C PHE A 128 -5.70 12.01 2.53
N ASP A 129 -5.00 13.11 2.33
CA ASP A 129 -5.03 13.89 1.08
C ASP A 129 -3.92 13.43 0.13
N ILE A 130 -4.26 12.50 -0.79
CA ILE A 130 -3.33 11.93 -1.77
C ILE A 130 -2.67 13.03 -2.59
N LYS A 131 -3.46 13.98 -3.11
CA LYS A 131 -2.94 15.02 -4.01
C LYS A 131 -1.95 15.92 -3.28
N ALA A 132 -2.32 16.42 -2.12
CA ALA A 132 -1.45 17.28 -1.32
C ALA A 132 -0.16 16.56 -0.91
N LEU A 133 -0.24 15.26 -0.58
CA LEU A 133 0.92 14.45 -0.22
C LEU A 133 1.84 14.19 -1.42
N ASN A 134 1.27 13.89 -2.59
CA ASN A 134 2.05 13.68 -3.81
C ASN A 134 2.78 14.95 -4.22
N ASP A 135 2.09 16.10 -4.23
CA ASP A 135 2.69 17.39 -4.54
C ASP A 135 3.83 17.72 -3.53
N TYR A 136 3.58 17.47 -2.24
CA TYR A 136 4.57 17.69 -1.19
C TYR A 136 5.80 16.77 -1.34
N ALA A 137 5.60 15.48 -1.57
CA ALA A 137 6.68 14.52 -1.77
C ALA A 137 7.55 14.90 -2.97
N HIS A 138 6.94 15.22 -4.10
CA HIS A 138 7.65 15.66 -5.30
C HIS A 138 8.44 16.94 -5.07
N SER A 139 7.93 17.90 -4.30
CA SER A 139 8.66 19.12 -3.93
C SER A 139 9.93 18.84 -3.12
N LYS A 140 10.00 17.67 -2.47
CA LYS A 140 11.15 17.20 -1.69
C LYS A 140 12.03 16.19 -2.43
N GLY A 141 11.69 15.84 -3.68
CA GLY A 141 12.40 14.82 -4.46
C GLY A 141 12.13 13.40 -4.00
N VAL A 142 11.02 13.15 -3.30
CA VAL A 142 10.57 11.85 -2.79
C VAL A 142 9.33 11.40 -3.57
N LYS A 143 9.16 10.09 -3.76
CA LYS A 143 7.96 9.50 -4.36
C LYS A 143 7.14 8.74 -3.30
N LEU A 144 5.85 8.63 -3.51
CA LEU A 144 4.98 7.80 -2.69
C LEU A 144 4.85 6.40 -3.29
N MET A 145 4.77 5.40 -2.42
CA MET A 145 4.47 4.01 -2.75
C MET A 145 3.22 3.61 -1.98
N MET A 146 2.10 3.52 -2.70
CA MET A 146 0.80 3.19 -2.11
C MET A 146 0.68 1.67 -1.99
N HIS A 147 0.50 1.17 -0.75
CA HIS A 147 0.32 -0.26 -0.52
C HIS A 147 -1.12 -0.69 -0.81
N HIS A 148 -1.27 -1.78 -1.54
CA HIS A 148 -2.56 -2.44 -1.76
C HIS A 148 -2.58 -3.79 -1.04
N GLU A 149 -3.29 -3.85 0.10
CA GLU A 149 -3.51 -5.10 0.83
C GLU A 149 -4.62 -5.91 0.14
N THR A 150 -4.26 -7.06 -0.38
CA THR A 150 -5.19 -7.89 -1.17
C THR A 150 -5.72 -9.10 -0.42
N SER A 151 -5.23 -9.39 0.80
CA SER A 151 -5.55 -10.63 1.53
C SER A 151 -7.03 -10.82 1.82
N SER A 152 -7.80 -9.74 1.89
CA SER A 152 -9.25 -9.78 2.15
C SER A 152 -10.09 -9.13 1.04
N SER A 153 -9.56 -8.94 -0.16
CA SER A 153 -10.27 -8.15 -1.19
C SER A 153 -9.80 -8.40 -2.62
N VAL A 154 -9.45 -9.63 -2.97
CA VAL A 154 -9.00 -9.97 -4.33
C VAL A 154 -10.01 -9.55 -5.39
N ILE A 155 -11.30 -9.75 -5.13
CA ILE A 155 -12.37 -9.36 -6.08
C ILE A 155 -12.38 -7.85 -6.32
N ASN A 156 -12.33 -7.05 -5.25
CA ASN A 156 -12.33 -5.59 -5.38
C ASN A 156 -11.02 -5.08 -6.00
N TYR A 157 -9.89 -5.73 -5.71
CA TYR A 157 -8.63 -5.39 -6.34
C TYR A 157 -8.70 -5.50 -7.87
N GLU A 158 -9.22 -6.62 -8.38
CA GLU A 158 -9.38 -6.81 -9.82
C GLU A 158 -10.38 -5.82 -10.44
N ARG A 159 -11.46 -5.48 -9.73
CA ARG A 159 -12.46 -4.49 -10.19
C ARG A 159 -11.89 -3.07 -10.25
N HIS A 160 -11.11 -2.69 -9.25
CA HIS A 160 -10.58 -1.33 -9.11
C HIS A 160 -9.22 -1.14 -9.79
N LEU A 161 -8.62 -2.18 -10.36
CA LEU A 161 -7.24 -2.19 -10.83
C LEU A 161 -6.89 -0.97 -11.70
N ASN A 162 -7.69 -0.68 -12.70
CA ASN A 162 -7.43 0.42 -13.62
C ASN A 162 -7.55 1.80 -12.95
N GLU A 163 -8.54 1.98 -12.08
CA GLU A 163 -8.73 3.23 -11.35
C GLU A 163 -7.62 3.43 -10.31
N ALA A 164 -7.26 2.37 -9.59
CA ALA A 164 -6.23 2.41 -8.57
C ALA A 164 -4.84 2.75 -9.14
N PHE A 165 -4.53 2.33 -10.38
CA PHE A 165 -3.28 2.69 -11.04
C PHE A 165 -3.30 4.07 -11.72
N ASN A 166 -4.47 4.71 -11.83
CA ASN A 166 -4.62 6.06 -12.36
C ASN A 166 -4.78 7.13 -11.26
N LEU A 167 -4.80 6.72 -9.99
CA LEU A 167 -4.93 7.60 -8.84
C LEU A 167 -3.62 8.35 -8.56
#